data_fb1e9ad0c8afdf1bb9b496943592e8b8
#
_entry.id   fb1e9ad0c8afdf1bb9b496943592e8b8
#
_cell.length_a   1.000
_cell.length_b   1.000
_cell.length_c   1.000
_cell.angle_alpha   90.00
_cell.angle_beta   90.00
_cell.angle_gamma   90.00
#
_symmetry.space_group_name_H-M   'P 1'
#
loop_
_entity.id
_entity.type
_entity.pdbx_description
1 polymer ?
#
loop_
_entity_poly.entity_id
_entity_poly.type
_entity_poly.pdbx_seq_one_letter_code
_entity_poly.pdbx_strand_id
1 'polypeptide(L)'
;RIGFLNTYTYNGFRQNPFTQQHTIGASYYFATSGFDVKYQGEFAHVFENWNAELKARFTSPNFAVNFFGFGNDTENFDDDLGLDFNRVKLRQIDFSPSLVWRGQLGAKVKLGLSYENISVEETNDRFINTFYQQNGEETNSDFVGAHATYTYENRDNEAFPTLGMGTSLEAGYKE
;
A
#
# COMPACT_ATOMS: atom_id res chain seq x y z
N ARG A 1 5.02 12.04 -15.63
CA ARG A 1 3.90 11.31 -15.04
C ARG A 1 2.59 11.99 -15.38
N ILE A 2 1.61 11.24 -15.82
CA ILE A 2 0.20 11.64 -15.90
C ILE A 2 -0.63 10.68 -15.06
N GLY A 3 -1.69 11.18 -14.45
CA GLY A 3 -2.57 10.34 -13.64
C GLY A 3 -3.89 11.03 -13.33
N PHE A 4 -4.81 10.26 -12.80
CA PHE A 4 -6.09 10.76 -12.28
C PHE A 4 -6.42 10.10 -10.95
N LEU A 5 -7.26 10.78 -10.19
CA LEU A 5 -7.90 10.27 -8.99
C LEU A 5 -9.37 10.66 -9.07
N ASN A 6 -10.26 9.69 -8.95
CA ASN A 6 -11.69 9.91 -8.96
C ASN A 6 -12.32 9.28 -7.72
N THR A 7 -13.21 10.02 -7.06
CA THR A 7 -13.96 9.53 -5.92
C THR A 7 -15.45 9.59 -6.24
N TYR A 8 -16.10 8.44 -6.15
CA TYR A 8 -17.55 8.30 -6.27
C TYR A 8 -18.12 8.01 -4.89
N THR A 9 -19.10 8.81 -4.47
CA THR A 9 -19.80 8.66 -3.19
C THR A 9 -21.28 8.43 -3.42
N TYR A 10 -21.81 7.36 -2.85
CA TYR A 10 -23.24 7.06 -2.85
C TYR A 10 -23.82 7.26 -1.45
N ASN A 11 -24.86 8.07 -1.36
CA ASN A 11 -25.59 8.35 -0.12
C ASN A 11 -26.99 7.76 -0.20
N GLY A 12 -27.27 6.77 0.63
CA GLY A 12 -28.62 6.27 0.86
C GLY A 12 -29.44 7.22 1.75
N PHE A 13 -30.74 7.00 1.79
CA PHE A 13 -31.63 7.80 2.61
C PHE A 13 -31.30 7.67 4.10
N ARG A 14 -31.10 8.80 4.78
CA ARG A 14 -30.75 8.90 6.22
C ARG A 14 -29.44 8.24 6.63
N GLN A 15 -28.49 8.05 5.72
CA GLN A 15 -27.16 7.54 6.06
C GLN A 15 -26.12 8.68 6.05
N ASN A 16 -25.36 8.78 7.11
CA ASN A 16 -24.30 9.76 7.31
C ASN A 16 -23.02 9.05 7.78
N PRO A 17 -21.84 9.30 7.19
CA PRO A 17 -21.56 10.30 6.15
C PRO A 17 -21.92 9.84 4.72
N PHE A 18 -22.01 8.55 4.44
CA PHE A 18 -22.34 7.93 3.15
C PHE A 18 -22.74 6.47 3.35
N THR A 19 -23.28 5.83 2.31
CA THR A 19 -23.50 4.37 2.26
C THR A 19 -22.27 3.65 1.76
N GLN A 20 -21.69 4.16 0.68
CA GLN A 20 -20.44 3.63 0.14
C GLN A 20 -19.67 4.72 -0.60
N GLN A 21 -18.35 4.62 -0.54
CA GLN A 21 -17.44 5.51 -1.24
C GLN A 21 -16.38 4.69 -1.95
N HIS A 22 -16.10 5.03 -3.20
CA HIS A 22 -15.12 4.37 -4.04
C HIS A 22 -14.13 5.39 -4.57
N THR A 23 -12.87 5.18 -4.34
CA THR A 23 -11.80 6.00 -4.90
C THR A 23 -10.94 5.14 -5.82
N ILE A 24 -10.81 5.56 -7.07
CA ILE A 24 -9.97 4.90 -8.07
C ILE A 24 -8.93 5.91 -8.54
N GLY A 25 -7.68 5.51 -8.51
CA GLY A 25 -6.55 6.29 -9.03
C GLY A 25 -5.73 5.48 -10.00
N ALA A 26 -5.26 6.11 -11.06
CA ALA A 26 -4.28 5.53 -11.96
C ALA A 26 -3.23 6.56 -12.34
N SER A 27 -2.00 6.10 -12.51
CA SER A 27 -0.86 6.92 -12.93
C SER A 27 -0.02 6.18 -13.96
N TYR A 28 0.43 6.89 -14.98
CA TYR A 28 1.38 6.41 -15.98
C TYR A 28 2.69 7.18 -15.89
N TYR A 29 3.80 6.47 -15.92
CA TYR A 29 5.16 7.00 -15.78
C TYR A 29 5.88 6.87 -17.13
N PHE A 30 6.04 7.96 -17.86
CA PHE A 30 6.64 7.96 -19.20
C PHE A 30 8.09 7.45 -19.22
N ALA A 31 8.87 7.75 -18.17
CA ALA A 31 10.29 7.38 -18.12
C ALA A 31 10.51 5.85 -18.02
N THR A 32 9.62 5.14 -17.38
CA THR A 32 9.72 3.68 -17.17
C THR A 32 8.67 2.90 -17.94
N SER A 33 7.78 3.57 -18.65
CA SER A 33 6.56 2.99 -19.25
C SER A 33 5.71 2.21 -18.26
N GLY A 34 5.82 2.54 -16.97
CA GLY A 34 5.15 1.89 -15.88
C GLY A 34 3.81 2.51 -15.57
N PHE A 35 2.93 1.75 -14.93
CA PHE A 35 1.66 2.27 -14.41
C PHE A 35 1.36 1.75 -13.00
N ASP A 36 0.62 2.54 -12.24
CA ASP A 36 0.19 2.28 -10.87
C ASP A 36 -1.33 2.51 -10.83
N VAL A 37 -2.08 1.50 -10.44
CA VAL A 37 -3.55 1.57 -10.27
C VAL A 37 -3.87 1.30 -8.83
N LYS A 38 -4.72 2.14 -8.23
CA LYS A 38 -5.15 2.04 -6.84
C LYS A 38 -6.67 2.07 -6.77
N TYR A 39 -7.20 1.25 -5.90
CA TYR A 39 -8.60 1.26 -5.52
C TYR A 39 -8.74 1.30 -4.01
N GLN A 40 -9.67 2.11 -3.53
CA GLN A 40 -10.11 2.11 -2.14
C GLN A 40 -11.64 2.19 -2.12
N GLY A 41 -12.26 1.19 -1.52
CA GLY A 41 -13.70 1.16 -1.25
C GLY A 41 -13.96 1.25 0.24
N GLU A 42 -14.94 2.05 0.65
CA GLU A 42 -15.48 2.08 2.00
C GLU A 42 -16.99 1.83 1.93
N PHE A 43 -17.46 0.88 2.71
CA PHE A 43 -18.86 0.44 2.81
C PHE A 43 -19.32 0.65 4.24
N ALA A 44 -20.20 1.62 4.44
CA ALA A 44 -20.69 1.94 5.76
C ALA A 44 -21.75 0.93 6.23
N HIS A 45 -21.77 0.70 7.54
CA HIS A 45 -22.81 -0.09 8.21
C HIS A 45 -22.99 -1.52 7.64
N VAL A 46 -21.91 -2.21 7.33
CA VAL A 46 -21.98 -3.62 6.88
C VAL A 46 -22.54 -4.51 8.00
N PHE A 47 -22.18 -4.18 9.24
CA PHE A 47 -22.74 -4.80 10.47
C PHE A 47 -22.89 -3.69 11.52
N GLU A 48 -24.10 -3.25 11.81
CA GLU A 48 -24.38 -2.25 12.86
C GLU A 48 -23.40 -1.04 12.82
N ASN A 49 -22.41 -1.06 13.75
CA ASN A 49 -21.39 -0.01 13.87
C ASN A 49 -20.08 -0.33 13.14
N TRP A 50 -20.06 -1.36 12.30
CA TRP A 50 -18.88 -1.75 11.53
C TRP A 50 -19.01 -1.33 10.07
N ASN A 51 -17.96 -0.71 9.58
CA ASN A 51 -17.75 -0.44 8.16
C ASN A 51 -16.77 -1.48 7.60
N ALA A 52 -16.87 -1.79 6.31
CA ALA A 52 -15.82 -2.52 5.61
C ALA A 52 -14.99 -1.55 4.76
N GLU A 53 -13.68 -1.71 4.79
CA GLU A 53 -12.75 -1.04 3.88
C GLU A 53 -12.06 -2.09 3.02
N LEU A 54 -11.88 -1.77 1.74
CA LEU A 54 -11.13 -2.58 0.80
C LEU A 54 -10.10 -1.71 0.11
N LYS A 55 -8.82 -2.08 0.20
CA LYS A 55 -7.74 -1.44 -0.56
C LYS A 55 -7.11 -2.45 -1.50
N ALA A 56 -6.87 -2.02 -2.73
CA ALA A 56 -6.14 -2.81 -3.71
C ALA A 56 -5.19 -1.88 -4.49
N ARG A 57 -4.02 -2.39 -4.82
CA ARG A 57 -3.03 -1.69 -5.64
C ARG A 57 -2.37 -2.67 -6.60
N PHE A 58 -2.12 -2.19 -7.79
CA PHE A 58 -1.36 -2.91 -8.80
C PHE A 58 -0.33 -1.96 -9.41
N THR A 59 0.95 -2.37 -9.44
CA THR A 59 2.00 -1.70 -10.20
C THR A 59 2.47 -2.61 -11.33
N SER A 60 2.73 -2.02 -12.49
CA SER A 60 3.26 -2.78 -13.62
C SER A 60 4.69 -3.25 -13.37
N PRO A 61 5.15 -4.32 -14.06
CA PRO A 61 6.52 -4.82 -13.92
C PRO A 61 7.60 -3.85 -14.43
N ASN A 62 7.22 -2.75 -15.09
CA ASN A 62 8.15 -1.71 -15.53
C ASN A 62 8.46 -0.65 -14.46
N PHE A 63 7.90 -0.78 -13.26
CA PHE A 63 8.25 0.08 -12.13
C PHE A 63 9.64 -0.29 -11.63
N ALA A 64 10.63 0.62 -11.75
CA ALA A 64 12.02 0.36 -11.45
C ALA A 64 12.43 0.91 -10.09
N VAL A 65 13.21 0.12 -9.34
CA VAL A 65 13.90 0.50 -8.10
C VAL A 65 15.38 0.16 -8.23
N ASN A 66 16.23 0.74 -7.38
CA ASN A 66 17.65 0.37 -7.33
C ASN A 66 17.86 -0.69 -6.24
N PHE A 67 18.67 -1.71 -6.57
CA PHE A 67 19.07 -2.76 -5.64
C PHE A 67 20.57 -2.99 -5.74
N PHE A 68 21.27 -2.87 -4.60
CA PHE A 68 22.73 -3.01 -4.50
C PHE A 68 23.16 -4.24 -3.68
N GLY A 69 22.22 -5.11 -3.29
CA GLY A 69 22.46 -6.24 -2.39
C GLY A 69 21.96 -5.95 -0.98
N PHE A 70 22.20 -6.91 -0.07
CA PHE A 70 21.85 -6.77 1.34
C PHE A 70 23.04 -6.24 2.15
N GLY A 71 22.77 -5.31 3.08
CA GLY A 71 23.74 -4.74 3.99
C GLY A 71 24.28 -3.38 3.55
N ASN A 72 25.23 -2.85 4.34
CA ASN A 72 25.79 -1.52 4.13
C ASN A 72 27.11 -1.53 3.34
N ASP A 73 27.71 -2.71 3.12
CA ASP A 73 29.00 -2.88 2.43
C ASP A 73 28.80 -3.23 0.95
N THR A 74 27.73 -2.73 0.34
CA THR A 74 27.41 -3.01 -1.05
C THR A 74 28.10 -2.01 -1.97
N GLU A 75 28.65 -2.53 -3.08
CA GLU A 75 29.34 -1.71 -4.08
C GLU A 75 28.36 -1.15 -5.11
N ASN A 76 28.62 0.09 -5.57
CA ASN A 76 27.90 0.68 -6.67
C ASN A 76 28.74 0.54 -7.95
N PHE A 77 28.21 -0.16 -8.95
CA PHE A 77 28.85 -0.43 -10.22
C PHE A 77 28.37 0.49 -11.36
N ASP A 78 27.71 1.60 -11.05
CA ASP A 78 27.14 2.52 -12.06
C ASP A 78 28.18 3.10 -13.00
N ASP A 79 29.40 3.37 -12.49
CA ASP A 79 30.52 3.92 -13.29
C ASP A 79 31.11 2.90 -14.27
N ASP A 80 31.11 1.62 -13.90
CA ASP A 80 31.73 0.54 -14.69
C ASP A 80 30.74 -0.16 -15.62
N LEU A 81 29.50 -0.43 -15.12
CA LEU A 81 28.50 -1.26 -15.80
C LEU A 81 27.25 -0.48 -16.24
N GLY A 82 27.20 0.82 -15.92
CA GLY A 82 26.13 1.73 -16.29
C GLY A 82 24.96 1.76 -15.29
N LEU A 83 24.24 2.87 -15.28
CA LEU A 83 23.15 3.19 -14.35
C LEU A 83 22.03 2.14 -14.29
N ASP A 84 21.90 1.35 -15.32
CA ASP A 84 20.84 0.36 -15.41
C ASP A 84 21.20 -0.99 -14.76
N PHE A 85 22.48 -1.24 -14.44
CA PHE A 85 22.93 -2.51 -13.89
C PHE A 85 22.26 -2.84 -12.56
N ASN A 86 22.16 -1.86 -11.65
CA ASN A 86 21.55 -2.01 -10.34
C ASN A 86 20.02 -1.78 -10.33
N ARG A 87 19.42 -1.45 -11.48
CA ARG A 87 17.97 -1.24 -11.57
C ARG A 87 17.21 -2.54 -11.63
N VAL A 88 16.16 -2.64 -10.82
CA VAL A 88 15.26 -3.78 -10.74
C VAL A 88 13.88 -3.35 -11.15
N LYS A 89 13.27 -4.09 -12.05
CA LYS A 89 11.86 -3.93 -12.41
C LYS A 89 11.04 -4.90 -11.59
N LEU A 90 10.02 -4.39 -10.93
CA LEU A 90 9.13 -5.23 -10.14
C LEU A 90 7.66 -4.89 -10.39
N ARG A 91 6.86 -5.94 -10.30
CA ARG A 91 5.40 -5.86 -10.23
C ARG A 91 4.99 -6.04 -8.78
N GLN A 92 4.05 -5.25 -8.31
CA GLN A 92 3.49 -5.39 -6.98
C GLN A 92 1.97 -5.46 -7.07
N ILE A 93 1.39 -6.40 -6.33
CA ILE A 93 -0.05 -6.54 -6.15
C ILE A 93 -0.32 -6.50 -4.65
N ASP A 94 -1.11 -5.54 -4.20
CA ASP A 94 -1.54 -5.41 -2.81
C ASP A 94 -3.06 -5.57 -2.73
N PHE A 95 -3.52 -6.31 -1.73
CA PHE A 95 -4.93 -6.47 -1.41
C PHE A 95 -5.14 -6.47 0.10
N SER A 96 -5.92 -5.51 0.62
CA SER A 96 -6.09 -5.32 2.05
C SER A 96 -7.55 -5.04 2.42
N PRO A 97 -8.32 -6.09 2.75
CA PRO A 97 -9.64 -5.94 3.35
C PRO A 97 -9.54 -5.62 4.84
N SER A 98 -10.44 -4.78 5.35
CA SER A 98 -10.48 -4.44 6.77
C SER A 98 -11.91 -4.18 7.24
N LEU A 99 -12.15 -4.42 8.52
CA LEU A 99 -13.34 -4.00 9.24
C LEU A 99 -13.00 -2.84 10.17
N VAL A 100 -13.83 -1.82 10.18
CA VAL A 100 -13.63 -0.61 10.96
C VAL A 100 -14.84 -0.38 11.85
N TRP A 101 -14.65 -0.52 13.15
CA TRP A 101 -15.62 -0.14 14.14
C TRP A 101 -15.42 1.31 14.57
N ARG A 102 -16.50 2.07 14.64
CA ARG A 102 -16.52 3.45 15.13
C ARG A 102 -17.36 3.51 16.40
N GLY A 103 -16.69 3.75 17.51
CA GLY A 103 -17.31 3.93 18.81
C GLY A 103 -17.73 5.38 19.07
N GLN A 104 -18.26 5.58 20.26
CA GLN A 104 -18.54 6.92 20.77
C GLN A 104 -17.24 7.64 21.17
N LEU A 105 -17.30 8.96 21.29
CA LEU A 105 -16.19 9.81 21.77
C LEU A 105 -14.89 9.70 20.94
N GLY A 106 -15.00 9.38 19.65
CA GLY A 106 -13.85 9.34 18.76
C GLY A 106 -12.99 8.06 18.82
N ALA A 107 -13.49 7.00 19.49
CA ALA A 107 -12.83 5.70 19.47
C ALA A 107 -13.05 4.99 18.13
N LYS A 108 -11.97 4.41 17.57
CA LYS A 108 -11.99 3.65 16.32
C LYS A 108 -11.13 2.41 16.47
N VAL A 109 -11.64 1.27 16.05
CA VAL A 109 -10.88 0.01 15.93
C VAL A 109 -10.89 -0.42 14.47
N LYS A 110 -9.74 -0.76 13.94
CA LYS A 110 -9.59 -1.34 12.61
C LYS A 110 -8.91 -2.69 12.71
N LEU A 111 -9.51 -3.70 12.11
CA LEU A 111 -8.97 -5.05 11.98
C LEU A 111 -8.85 -5.36 10.50
N GLY A 112 -7.67 -5.73 10.05
CA GLY A 112 -7.41 -5.94 8.64
C GLY A 112 -6.52 -7.13 8.35
N LEU A 113 -6.68 -7.66 7.16
CA LEU A 113 -5.78 -8.61 6.55
C LEU A 113 -5.02 -7.92 5.43
N SER A 114 -3.87 -8.44 5.05
CA SER A 114 -3.10 -7.97 3.90
C SER A 114 -2.55 -9.16 3.12
N TYR A 115 -2.60 -9.04 1.82
CA TYR A 115 -1.88 -9.88 0.88
C TYR A 115 -1.04 -8.98 0.00
N GLU A 116 0.22 -9.34 -0.20
CA GLU A 116 1.14 -8.66 -1.09
C GLU A 116 1.89 -9.69 -1.91
N ASN A 117 1.90 -9.51 -3.22
CA ASN A 117 2.74 -10.26 -4.14
C ASN A 117 3.75 -9.31 -4.78
N ILE A 118 5.02 -9.66 -4.68
CA ILE A 118 6.12 -8.94 -5.32
C ILE A 118 6.78 -9.89 -6.31
N SER A 119 6.82 -9.49 -7.58
CA SER A 119 7.46 -10.24 -8.64
C SER A 119 8.55 -9.39 -9.29
N VAL A 120 9.77 -9.88 -9.26
CA VAL A 120 10.94 -9.27 -9.87
C VAL A 120 11.06 -9.74 -11.31
N GLU A 121 11.19 -8.80 -12.27
CA GLU A 121 11.38 -9.13 -13.68
C GLU A 121 12.83 -9.52 -13.92
N GLU A 122 13.05 -10.72 -14.45
CA GLU A 122 14.34 -11.19 -14.90
C GLU A 122 14.75 -10.47 -16.20
N THR A 123 15.49 -9.39 -16.06
CA THR A 123 16.04 -8.66 -17.19
C THR A 123 17.52 -9.03 -17.34
N ASN A 124 17.97 -9.38 -18.55
CA ASN A 124 19.39 -9.73 -18.79
C ASN A 124 20.32 -8.59 -18.37
N ASP A 125 21.56 -8.97 -17.97
CA ASP A 125 22.63 -8.05 -17.60
C ASP A 125 22.29 -7.13 -16.42
N ARG A 126 21.51 -7.64 -15.45
CA ARG A 126 21.18 -6.95 -14.21
C ARG A 126 21.81 -7.63 -13.01
N PHE A 127 22.26 -6.84 -12.03
CA PHE A 127 22.83 -7.34 -10.78
C PHE A 127 21.91 -8.33 -10.05
N ILE A 128 20.60 -8.04 -10.04
CA ILE A 128 19.62 -8.88 -9.34
C ILE A 128 19.58 -10.32 -9.82
N ASN A 129 19.79 -10.58 -11.12
CA ASN A 129 19.79 -11.93 -11.67
C ASN A 129 20.97 -12.75 -11.14
N THR A 130 22.16 -12.13 -11.13
CA THR A 130 23.36 -12.78 -10.57
C THR A 130 23.20 -13.03 -9.08
N PHE A 131 22.64 -12.05 -8.37
CA PHE A 131 22.38 -12.14 -6.93
C PHE A 131 21.40 -13.26 -6.59
N TYR A 132 20.28 -13.36 -7.30
CA TYR A 132 19.27 -14.41 -7.08
C TYR A 132 19.80 -15.80 -7.41
N GLN A 133 20.55 -15.96 -8.50
CA GLN A 133 21.20 -17.23 -8.85
C GLN A 133 22.21 -17.68 -7.81
N GLN A 134 22.99 -16.76 -7.24
CA GLN A 134 24.00 -17.08 -6.24
C GLN A 134 23.40 -17.42 -4.86
N ASN A 135 22.27 -16.79 -4.50
CA ASN A 135 21.64 -16.96 -3.20
C ASN A 135 20.47 -17.94 -3.21
N GLY A 136 20.06 -18.43 -4.37
CA GLY A 136 18.91 -19.34 -4.51
C GLY A 136 17.57 -18.68 -4.19
N GLU A 137 17.46 -17.35 -4.39
CA GLU A 137 16.27 -16.58 -4.12
C GLU A 137 15.24 -16.73 -5.25
N GLU A 138 13.97 -16.67 -4.88
CA GLU A 138 12.86 -16.71 -5.83
C GLU A 138 12.52 -15.32 -6.35
N THR A 139 12.17 -15.21 -7.64
CA THR A 139 11.78 -13.95 -8.28
C THR A 139 10.35 -13.53 -7.94
N ASN A 140 9.58 -14.39 -7.30
CA ASN A 140 8.20 -14.14 -6.90
C ASN A 140 8.02 -14.46 -5.42
N SER A 141 7.54 -13.48 -4.65
CA SER A 141 7.32 -13.62 -3.22
C SER A 141 5.92 -13.18 -2.85
N ASP A 142 5.26 -14.00 -2.05
CA ASP A 142 3.92 -13.76 -1.52
C ASP A 142 4.01 -13.50 -0.01
N PHE A 143 3.31 -12.48 0.44
CA PHE A 143 3.25 -12.13 1.85
C PHE A 143 1.79 -12.03 2.31
N VAL A 144 1.49 -12.65 3.43
CA VAL A 144 0.19 -12.56 4.08
C VAL A 144 0.35 -11.96 5.46
N GLY A 145 -0.54 -11.06 5.83
CA GLY A 145 -0.47 -10.40 7.13
C GLY A 145 -1.82 -10.11 7.73
N ALA A 146 -1.79 -9.81 9.02
CA ALA A 146 -2.93 -9.31 9.77
C ALA A 146 -2.49 -8.11 10.61
N HIS A 147 -3.36 -7.11 10.74
CA HIS A 147 -3.10 -5.92 11.52
C HIS A 147 -4.33 -5.47 12.29
N ALA A 148 -4.07 -4.85 13.44
CA ALA A 148 -5.09 -4.22 14.28
C ALA A 148 -4.63 -2.82 14.65
N THR A 149 -5.51 -1.82 14.51
CA THR A 149 -5.24 -0.45 14.89
C THR A 149 -6.35 0.02 15.82
N TYR A 150 -5.99 0.59 16.96
CA TYR A 150 -6.87 1.35 17.83
C TYR A 150 -6.51 2.82 17.75
N THR A 151 -7.50 3.68 17.50
CA THR A 151 -7.33 5.13 17.49
C THR A 151 -8.36 5.75 18.42
N TYR A 152 -7.94 6.71 19.20
CA TYR A 152 -8.82 7.55 19.99
C TYR A 152 -8.53 9.01 19.68
N GLU A 153 -9.56 9.76 19.33
CA GLU A 153 -9.41 11.14 18.89
C GLU A 153 -10.59 11.98 19.41
N ASN A 154 -10.33 12.82 20.40
CA ASN A 154 -11.33 13.73 20.96
C ASN A 154 -10.86 15.19 21.02
N ARG A 155 -9.89 15.55 20.15
CA ARG A 155 -9.40 16.93 20.05
C ARG A 155 -10.50 17.86 19.53
N ASP A 156 -10.55 19.06 20.05
CA ASP A 156 -11.51 20.11 19.67
C ASP A 156 -11.30 20.59 18.21
N ASN A 157 -10.05 20.57 17.74
CA ASN A 157 -9.70 20.91 16.36
C ASN A 157 -8.55 19.99 15.88
N GLU A 158 -8.70 19.40 14.71
CA GLU A 158 -7.70 18.48 14.16
C GLU A 158 -6.41 19.19 13.75
N ALA A 159 -6.50 20.40 13.16
CA ALA A 159 -5.34 21.15 12.66
C ALA A 159 -4.62 21.95 13.74
N PHE A 160 -5.39 22.54 14.67
CA PHE A 160 -4.86 23.39 15.76
C PHE A 160 -5.55 23.02 17.08
N PRO A 161 -5.20 21.89 17.69
CA PRO A 161 -5.87 21.44 18.89
C PRO A 161 -5.49 22.32 20.09
N THR A 162 -6.49 22.75 20.83
CA THR A 162 -6.33 23.48 22.09
C THR A 162 -6.73 22.65 23.32
N LEU A 163 -7.64 21.69 23.11
CA LEU A 163 -8.12 20.76 24.11
C LEU A 163 -8.27 19.37 23.52
N GLY A 164 -8.15 18.37 24.37
CA GLY A 164 -8.38 16.97 24.00
C GLY A 164 -7.10 16.18 23.83
N MET A 165 -7.27 14.95 23.40
CA MET A 165 -6.20 13.95 23.26
C MET A 165 -6.40 13.13 21.99
N GLY A 166 -5.31 12.85 21.28
CA GLY A 166 -5.26 11.88 20.22
C GLY A 166 -4.22 10.80 20.56
N THR A 167 -4.57 9.53 20.37
CA THR A 167 -3.64 8.41 20.52
C THR A 167 -3.93 7.36 19.46
N SER A 168 -2.88 6.67 19.00
CA SER A 168 -2.97 5.55 18.08
C SER A 168 -2.05 4.43 18.55
N LEU A 169 -2.58 3.21 18.55
CA LEU A 169 -1.84 1.99 18.81
C LEU A 169 -2.05 1.06 17.62
N GLU A 170 -0.95 0.56 17.07
CA GLU A 170 -0.98 -0.39 15.95
C GLU A 170 -0.15 -1.62 16.29
N ALA A 171 -0.67 -2.78 15.95
CA ALA A 171 0.00 -4.06 16.02
C ALA A 171 -0.29 -4.86 14.76
N GLY A 172 0.72 -5.55 14.23
CA GLY A 172 0.58 -6.37 13.04
C GLY A 172 1.65 -7.44 12.94
N TYR A 173 1.34 -8.47 12.17
CA TYR A 173 2.25 -9.53 11.77
C TYR A 173 2.12 -9.76 10.28
N LYS A 174 3.24 -10.03 9.62
CA LYS A 174 3.32 -10.32 8.19
C LYS A 174 4.41 -11.36 7.95
N GLU A 175 4.09 -12.36 7.18
CA GLU A 175 4.98 -13.43 6.75
C GLU A 175 4.92 -13.60 5.23
#